data_2e4c7460a0e85a830702bd0d62b796d3
#
_entry.id   2e4c7460a0e85a830702bd0d62b796d3
#
_cell.length_a   1.000
_cell.length_b   1.000
_cell.length_c   1.000
_cell.angle_alpha   90.00
_cell.angle_beta   90.00
_cell.angle_gamma   90.00
#
_symmetry.space_group_name_H-M   'P 1'
#
loop_
_entity.id
_entity.type
_entity.pdbx_description
1 polymer ?
#
loop_
_entity_poly.entity_id
_entity_poly.type
_entity_poly.pdbx_seq_one_letter_code
_entity_poly.pdbx_strand_id
1 'polypeptide(L)'
;MQKQHNVVAGVDMGATHIRFCLRTAEGETLHCEKKRTAEVIAPGLVSGIGEMIDEQLRRFNARCHGLVMGFPALVSKDKRTIISTPNLPLTAADLYDLADKLENTLNCPVEFSRDVNLQLSWDVVENRLTQQLVLAAYLGTGMGFAVWMNGAPWTGAHGVAGELGHIPLGDMTQHCACGNPGCLETNCSG
;
A
#
# COMPACT_ATOMS: atom_id res chain seq x y z
N MET A 1 -2.51 -20.75 30.03
CA MET A 1 -1.70 -20.18 28.94
C MET A 1 -2.65 -19.46 28.00
N GLN A 2 -2.49 -18.16 27.79
CA GLN A 2 -3.28 -17.45 26.78
C GLN A 2 -2.88 -17.97 25.38
N LYS A 3 -3.88 -18.26 24.53
CA LYS A 3 -3.67 -18.71 23.16
C LYS A 3 -2.98 -17.59 22.37
N GLN A 4 -1.89 -17.90 21.68
CA GLN A 4 -1.22 -16.97 20.80
C GLN A 4 -2.07 -16.75 19.55
N HIS A 5 -2.24 -15.47 19.14
CA HIS A 5 -2.97 -15.12 17.93
C HIS A 5 -2.04 -15.19 16.70
N ASN A 6 -2.50 -15.85 15.66
CA ASN A 6 -1.86 -15.79 14.34
C ASN A 6 -2.47 -14.62 13.55
N VAL A 7 -1.63 -13.68 13.14
CA VAL A 7 -2.10 -12.44 12.50
C VAL A 7 -1.36 -12.14 11.20
N VAL A 8 -1.99 -11.33 10.36
CA VAL A 8 -1.37 -10.63 9.23
C VAL A 8 -1.36 -9.15 9.56
N ALA A 9 -0.25 -8.48 9.28
CA ALA A 9 -0.10 -7.05 9.39
C ALA A 9 -0.43 -6.38 8.05
N GLY A 10 -1.22 -5.34 8.09
CA GLY A 10 -1.49 -4.45 6.96
C GLY A 10 -1.00 -3.03 7.26
N VAL A 11 -0.22 -2.45 6.37
CA VAL A 11 0.27 -1.07 6.47
C VAL A 11 -0.10 -0.30 5.21
N ASP A 12 -0.80 0.82 5.36
CA ASP A 12 -1.05 1.80 4.30
C ASP A 12 -0.12 2.99 4.50
N MET A 13 0.84 3.14 3.60
CA MET A 13 1.91 4.13 3.66
C MET A 13 1.51 5.40 2.92
N GLY A 14 0.92 6.37 3.60
CA GLY A 14 0.64 7.68 3.03
C GLY A 14 1.74 8.71 3.31
N ALA A 15 1.78 9.81 2.53
CA ALA A 15 2.75 10.89 2.70
C ALA A 15 2.66 11.55 4.09
N THR A 16 1.47 11.74 4.61
CA THR A 16 1.23 12.42 5.89
C THR A 16 0.99 11.44 7.03
N HIS A 17 0.32 10.33 6.76
CA HIS A 17 -0.08 9.36 7.77
C HIS A 17 0.13 7.94 7.27
N ILE A 18 0.56 7.09 8.21
CA ILE A 18 0.56 5.65 8.08
C ILE A 18 -0.66 5.10 8.82
N ARG A 19 -1.37 4.16 8.19
CA ARG A 19 -2.39 3.34 8.84
C ARG A 19 -1.87 1.92 8.98
N PHE A 20 -2.10 1.35 10.12
CA PHE A 20 -1.65 0.01 10.45
C PHE A 20 -2.77 -0.79 11.09
N CYS A 21 -2.93 -2.05 10.67
CA CYS A 21 -3.90 -2.98 11.25
C CYS A 21 -3.27 -4.36 11.44
N LEU A 22 -3.68 -5.04 12.52
CA LEU A 22 -3.47 -6.47 12.74
C LEU A 22 -4.80 -7.21 12.61
N ARG A 23 -4.83 -8.24 11.77
CA ARG A 23 -6.02 -9.09 11.58
C ARG A 23 -5.67 -10.56 11.77
N THR A 24 -6.56 -11.32 12.41
CA THR A 24 -6.44 -12.77 12.51
C THR A 24 -6.78 -13.46 11.20
N ALA A 25 -6.45 -14.74 11.08
CA ALA A 25 -6.81 -15.57 9.93
C ALA A 25 -8.33 -15.69 9.76
N GLU A 26 -9.09 -15.58 10.84
CA GLU A 26 -10.56 -15.59 10.86
C GLU A 26 -11.17 -14.25 10.43
N GLY A 27 -10.34 -13.23 10.20
CA GLY A 27 -10.76 -11.90 9.75
C GLY A 27 -11.10 -10.93 10.89
N GLU A 28 -10.86 -11.29 12.16
CA GLU A 28 -11.03 -10.39 13.29
C GLU A 28 -9.92 -9.34 13.29
N THR A 29 -10.28 -8.07 13.48
CA THR A 29 -9.34 -6.98 13.64
C THR A 29 -8.97 -6.85 15.11
N LEU A 30 -7.73 -7.18 15.46
CA LEU A 30 -7.21 -7.04 16.82
C LEU A 30 -6.81 -5.60 17.14
N HIS A 31 -6.28 -4.88 16.16
CA HIS A 31 -5.80 -3.52 16.33
C HIS A 31 -5.81 -2.77 15.00
N CYS A 32 -6.16 -1.49 15.05
CA CYS A 32 -5.92 -0.52 13.98
C CYS A 32 -5.51 0.80 14.59
N GLU A 33 -4.51 1.44 14.00
CA GLU A 33 -4.06 2.77 14.39
C GLU A 33 -3.66 3.61 13.19
N LYS A 34 -3.59 4.93 13.41
CA LYS A 34 -3.12 5.91 12.45
C LYS A 34 -2.06 6.78 13.13
N LYS A 35 -0.87 6.83 12.57
CA LYS A 35 0.25 7.63 13.07
C LYS A 35 0.74 8.61 11.99
N ARG A 36 1.44 9.65 12.38
CA ARG A 36 2.09 10.55 11.41
C ARG A 36 3.26 9.82 10.75
N THR A 37 3.35 9.88 9.43
CA THR A 37 4.43 9.24 8.67
C THR A 37 5.80 9.68 9.16
N ALA A 38 6.00 11.00 9.35
CA ALA A 38 7.26 11.54 9.81
C ALA A 38 7.70 10.99 11.19
N GLU A 39 6.77 10.71 12.09
CA GLU A 39 7.07 10.14 13.42
C GLU A 39 7.51 8.67 13.30
N VAL A 40 6.83 7.90 12.47
CA VAL A 40 7.14 6.47 12.28
C VAL A 40 8.47 6.27 11.58
N ILE A 41 8.77 7.07 10.55
CA ILE A 41 10.02 6.90 9.79
C ILE A 41 11.25 7.63 10.40
N ALA A 42 11.07 8.40 11.46
CA ALA A 42 12.17 9.16 12.09
C ALA A 42 13.37 8.29 12.50
N PRO A 43 13.21 7.08 13.05
CA PRO A 43 14.33 6.19 13.35
C PRO A 43 14.87 5.42 12.12
N GLY A 44 14.31 5.65 10.94
CA GLY A 44 14.50 4.89 9.72
C GLY A 44 13.25 4.06 9.38
N LEU A 45 12.96 3.88 8.08
CA LEU A 45 11.74 3.23 7.61
C LEU A 45 11.56 1.81 8.17
N VAL A 46 12.61 0.98 8.07
CA VAL A 46 12.56 -0.43 8.54
C VAL A 46 12.39 -0.49 10.05
N SER A 47 13.17 0.32 10.80
CA SER A 47 13.10 0.35 12.26
C SER A 47 11.73 0.81 12.74
N GLY A 48 11.22 1.91 12.19
CA GLY A 48 9.94 2.46 12.63
C GLY A 48 8.74 1.56 12.32
N ILE A 49 8.71 0.93 11.14
CA ILE A 49 7.68 -0.05 10.81
C ILE A 49 7.81 -1.30 11.70
N GLY A 50 9.04 -1.80 11.89
CA GLY A 50 9.30 -2.96 12.76
C GLY A 50 8.86 -2.71 14.20
N GLU A 51 9.26 -1.59 14.80
CA GLU A 51 8.89 -1.22 16.17
C GLU A 51 7.37 -1.07 16.35
N MET A 52 6.71 -0.40 15.39
CA MET A 52 5.26 -0.22 15.40
C MET A 52 4.51 -1.56 15.40
N ILE A 53 4.94 -2.50 14.57
CA ILE A 53 4.32 -3.83 14.47
C ILE A 53 4.66 -4.66 15.72
N ASP A 54 5.92 -4.73 16.12
CA ASP A 54 6.38 -5.54 17.26
C ASP A 54 5.75 -5.12 18.58
N GLU A 55 5.53 -3.81 18.79
CA GLU A 55 4.81 -3.30 19.97
C GLU A 55 3.44 -3.95 20.10
N GLN A 56 2.68 -4.00 19.02
CA GLN A 56 1.32 -4.55 19.03
C GLN A 56 1.33 -6.08 19.05
N LEU A 57 2.28 -6.75 18.39
CA LEU A 57 2.43 -8.20 18.48
C LEU A 57 2.67 -8.65 19.93
N ARG A 58 3.52 -7.93 20.66
CA ARG A 58 3.75 -8.21 22.11
C ARG A 58 2.49 -7.94 22.92
N ARG A 59 1.81 -6.81 22.68
CA ARG A 59 0.60 -6.41 23.41
C ARG A 59 -0.53 -7.43 23.30
N PHE A 60 -0.71 -8.01 22.12
CA PHE A 60 -1.79 -8.97 21.84
C PHE A 60 -1.35 -10.43 21.92
N ASN A 61 -0.14 -10.71 22.39
CA ASN A 61 0.45 -12.06 22.35
C ASN A 61 0.24 -12.72 20.98
N ALA A 62 0.62 -11.99 19.92
CA ALA A 62 0.40 -12.39 18.54
C ALA A 62 1.71 -12.73 17.81
N ARG A 63 1.60 -13.60 16.80
CA ARG A 63 2.67 -13.91 15.85
C ARG A 63 2.25 -13.44 14.48
N CYS A 64 3.10 -12.63 13.82
CA CYS A 64 2.90 -12.18 12.46
C CYS A 64 3.26 -13.30 11.47
N HIS A 65 2.35 -13.58 10.53
CA HIS A 65 2.54 -14.55 9.46
C HIS A 65 2.74 -13.91 8.09
N GLY A 66 2.61 -12.60 7.99
CA GLY A 66 2.85 -11.85 6.78
C GLY A 66 2.58 -10.36 6.96
N LEU A 67 3.29 -9.55 6.23
CA LEU A 67 3.09 -8.11 6.13
C LEU A 67 2.72 -7.75 4.69
N VAL A 68 1.63 -7.01 4.53
CA VAL A 68 1.28 -6.36 3.27
C VAL A 68 1.37 -4.85 3.45
N MET A 69 2.17 -4.18 2.62
CA MET A 69 2.28 -2.72 2.65
C MET A 69 1.75 -2.11 1.36
N GLY A 70 0.80 -1.19 1.50
CA GLY A 70 0.30 -0.33 0.44
C GLY A 70 1.13 0.93 0.29
N PHE A 71 1.43 1.31 -0.95
CA PHE A 71 2.16 2.52 -1.28
C PHE A 71 1.48 3.29 -2.41
N PRO A 72 1.46 4.64 -2.37
CA PRO A 72 1.17 5.48 -3.53
C PRO A 72 2.38 5.48 -4.47
N ALA A 73 2.65 4.34 -5.12
CA ALA A 73 3.91 4.03 -5.79
C ALA A 73 3.71 3.04 -6.92
N LEU A 74 4.68 2.97 -7.82
CA LEU A 74 4.81 1.85 -8.74
C LEU A 74 5.52 0.70 -8.03
N VAL A 75 4.88 -0.46 -8.05
CA VAL A 75 5.38 -1.70 -7.42
C VAL A 75 5.67 -2.74 -8.48
N SER A 76 6.78 -3.43 -8.34
CA SER A 76 7.18 -4.51 -9.25
C SER A 76 6.17 -5.66 -9.27
N LYS A 77 6.17 -6.44 -10.34
CA LYS A 77 5.24 -7.57 -10.51
C LYS A 77 5.40 -8.65 -9.45
N ASP A 78 6.61 -8.86 -8.95
CA ASP A 78 6.92 -9.79 -7.86
C ASP A 78 6.51 -9.25 -6.48
N LYS A 79 6.01 -8.00 -6.42
CA LYS A 79 5.56 -7.31 -5.20
C LYS A 79 6.66 -7.10 -4.15
N ARG A 80 7.91 -7.08 -4.56
CA ARG A 80 9.05 -6.97 -3.63
C ARG A 80 9.82 -5.67 -3.76
N THR A 81 9.67 -4.98 -4.89
CA THR A 81 10.42 -3.75 -5.17
C THR A 81 9.47 -2.58 -5.42
N ILE A 82 9.77 -1.47 -4.79
CA ILE A 82 9.11 -0.20 -5.06
C ILE A 82 9.93 0.53 -6.11
N ILE A 83 9.33 0.73 -7.28
CA ILE A 83 10.02 1.29 -8.46
C ILE A 83 10.11 2.81 -8.36
N SER A 84 9.03 3.46 -7.91
CA SER A 84 8.94 4.92 -7.81
C SER A 84 7.90 5.34 -6.78
N THR A 85 8.23 6.33 -5.94
CA THR A 85 7.35 6.91 -4.92
C THR A 85 7.42 8.44 -4.95
N PRO A 86 6.91 9.11 -5.99
CA PRO A 86 7.13 10.55 -6.16
C PRO A 86 6.55 11.39 -5.01
N ASN A 87 5.55 10.87 -4.32
CA ASN A 87 4.79 11.60 -3.30
C ASN A 87 5.15 11.20 -1.85
N LEU A 88 6.16 10.36 -1.63
CA LEU A 88 6.59 9.97 -0.28
C LEU A 88 7.94 10.59 0.06
N PRO A 89 8.17 10.96 1.34
CA PRO A 89 9.44 11.49 1.80
C PRO A 89 10.48 10.36 2.01
N LEU A 90 10.66 9.52 0.99
CA LEU A 90 11.57 8.37 1.01
C LEU A 90 12.63 8.52 -0.08
N THR A 91 13.83 8.09 0.23
CA THR A 91 14.96 8.05 -0.72
C THR A 91 15.11 6.67 -1.35
N ALA A 92 15.90 6.58 -2.42
CA ALA A 92 16.23 5.28 -3.01
C ALA A 92 16.94 4.34 -2.01
N ALA A 93 17.71 4.89 -1.07
CA ALA A 93 18.38 4.11 -0.02
C ALA A 93 17.39 3.50 0.98
N ASP A 94 16.29 4.19 1.29
CA ASP A 94 15.22 3.67 2.16
C ASP A 94 14.47 2.50 1.51
N LEU A 95 14.38 2.52 0.18
CA LEU A 95 13.63 1.53 -0.60
C LEU A 95 14.48 0.33 -1.04
N TYR A 96 15.80 0.48 -1.02
CA TYR A 96 16.71 -0.58 -1.44
C TYR A 96 16.60 -1.80 -0.51
N ASP A 97 16.31 -2.97 -1.10
CA ASP A 97 16.11 -4.25 -0.40
C ASP A 97 15.11 -4.15 0.78
N LEU A 98 14.11 -3.25 0.67
CA LEU A 98 13.16 -2.98 1.75
C LEU A 98 12.39 -4.22 2.18
N ALA A 99 11.94 -5.05 1.22
CA ALA A 99 11.21 -6.28 1.53
C ALA A 99 12.06 -7.23 2.37
N ASP A 100 13.31 -7.48 1.96
CA ASP A 100 14.22 -8.40 2.65
C ASP A 100 14.59 -7.88 4.05
N LYS A 101 14.80 -6.58 4.19
CA LYS A 101 15.08 -5.94 5.48
C LYS A 101 13.91 -6.08 6.46
N LEU A 102 12.68 -5.87 5.97
CA LEU A 102 11.47 -6.03 6.79
C LEU A 102 11.19 -7.50 7.12
N GLU A 103 11.41 -8.43 6.20
CA GLU A 103 11.31 -9.87 6.45
C GLU A 103 12.28 -10.32 7.55
N ASN A 104 13.52 -9.86 7.47
CA ASN A 104 14.53 -10.14 8.50
C ASN A 104 14.15 -9.55 9.87
N THR A 105 13.54 -8.37 9.88
CA THR A 105 13.12 -7.69 11.12
C THR A 105 11.92 -8.37 11.77
N LEU A 106 10.90 -8.74 10.96
CA LEU A 106 9.61 -9.23 11.45
C LEU A 106 9.50 -10.77 11.42
N ASN A 107 10.46 -11.44 10.81
CA ASN A 107 10.49 -12.89 10.62
C ASN A 107 9.19 -13.44 9.99
N CYS A 108 8.69 -12.73 8.97
CA CYS A 108 7.51 -13.13 8.18
C CYS A 108 7.63 -12.61 6.75
N PRO A 109 6.96 -13.24 5.76
CA PRO A 109 6.92 -12.76 4.38
C PRO A 109 6.38 -11.34 4.27
N VAL A 110 6.94 -10.54 3.33
CA VAL A 110 6.55 -9.15 3.07
C VAL A 110 6.17 -9.00 1.60
N GLU A 111 5.00 -8.41 1.34
CA GLU A 111 4.56 -8.03 0.00
C GLU A 111 4.21 -6.54 -0.06
N PHE A 112 4.55 -5.90 -1.17
CA PHE A 112 4.15 -4.54 -1.48
C PHE A 112 3.03 -4.52 -2.51
N SER A 113 2.18 -3.53 -2.41
CA SER A 113 1.10 -3.29 -3.37
C SER A 113 0.90 -1.80 -3.58
N ARG A 114 0.28 -1.44 -4.69
CA ARG A 114 -0.27 -0.09 -4.81
C ARG A 114 -1.43 0.07 -3.84
N ASP A 115 -1.53 1.22 -3.21
CA ASP A 115 -2.61 1.59 -2.29
C ASP A 115 -4.00 1.39 -2.92
N VAL A 116 -4.20 1.85 -4.16
CA VAL A 116 -5.45 1.69 -4.91
C VAL A 116 -5.81 0.22 -5.18
N ASN A 117 -4.83 -0.68 -5.35
CA ASN A 117 -5.08 -2.11 -5.53
C ASN A 117 -5.54 -2.76 -4.22
N LEU A 118 -5.00 -2.34 -3.08
CA LEU A 118 -5.47 -2.80 -1.77
C LEU A 118 -6.89 -2.30 -1.48
N GLN A 119 -7.17 -1.02 -1.79
CA GLN A 119 -8.51 -0.45 -1.67
C GLN A 119 -9.51 -1.22 -2.52
N LEU A 120 -9.19 -1.46 -3.81
CA LEU A 120 -10.05 -2.24 -4.69
C LEU A 120 -10.26 -3.67 -4.18
N SER A 121 -9.20 -4.32 -3.68
CA SER A 121 -9.32 -5.67 -3.12
C SER A 121 -10.31 -5.72 -1.95
N TRP A 122 -10.28 -4.70 -1.08
CA TRP A 122 -11.23 -4.57 0.00
C TRP A 122 -12.66 -4.35 -0.54
N ASP A 123 -12.85 -3.38 -1.44
CA ASP A 123 -14.16 -3.03 -2.00
C ASP A 123 -14.81 -4.22 -2.73
N VAL A 124 -14.02 -4.99 -3.46
CA VAL A 124 -14.47 -6.20 -4.17
C VAL A 124 -14.94 -7.30 -3.20
N VAL A 125 -14.19 -7.53 -2.13
CA VAL A 125 -14.55 -8.54 -1.11
C VAL A 125 -15.79 -8.10 -0.34
N GLU A 126 -15.83 -6.87 0.13
CA GLU A 126 -16.94 -6.31 0.91
C GLU A 126 -18.25 -6.32 0.12
N ASN A 127 -18.19 -5.99 -1.18
CA ASN A 127 -19.36 -5.97 -2.06
C ASN A 127 -19.62 -7.31 -2.76
N ARG A 128 -18.87 -8.38 -2.46
CA ARG A 128 -19.04 -9.73 -3.04
C ARG A 128 -18.90 -9.77 -4.57
N LEU A 129 -17.98 -8.97 -5.11
CA LEU A 129 -17.73 -8.84 -6.55
C LEU A 129 -16.54 -9.67 -7.05
N THR A 130 -16.05 -10.62 -6.27
CA THR A 130 -14.79 -11.35 -6.53
C THR A 130 -14.73 -12.08 -7.86
N GLN A 131 -15.88 -12.45 -8.43
CA GLN A 131 -16.01 -13.15 -9.72
C GLN A 131 -16.28 -12.22 -10.90
N GLN A 132 -16.34 -10.91 -10.67
CA GLN A 132 -16.66 -9.91 -11.68
C GLN A 132 -15.41 -9.19 -12.19
N LEU A 133 -15.52 -8.56 -13.37
CA LEU A 133 -14.61 -7.51 -13.79
C LEU A 133 -15.04 -6.21 -13.10
N VAL A 134 -14.15 -5.63 -12.29
CA VAL A 134 -14.42 -4.37 -11.59
C VAL A 134 -13.39 -3.33 -11.99
N LEU A 135 -13.87 -2.16 -12.37
CA LEU A 135 -13.06 -0.97 -12.60
C LEU A 135 -13.38 0.03 -11.48
N ALA A 136 -12.37 0.50 -10.79
CA ALA A 136 -12.53 1.49 -9.74
C ALA A 136 -11.73 2.75 -10.02
N ALA A 137 -12.33 3.90 -9.74
CA ALA A 137 -11.70 5.21 -9.75
C ALA A 137 -11.81 5.81 -8.35
N TYR A 138 -10.67 6.17 -7.77
CA TYR A 138 -10.56 6.77 -6.46
C TYR A 138 -10.11 8.22 -6.61
N LEU A 139 -10.98 9.15 -6.26
CA LEU A 139 -10.72 10.58 -6.35
C LEU A 139 -10.41 11.14 -4.96
N GLY A 140 -9.25 11.79 -4.85
CA GLY A 140 -8.76 12.42 -3.63
C GLY A 140 -7.76 13.52 -3.99
N THR A 141 -6.67 13.63 -3.26
CA THR A 141 -5.53 14.51 -3.62
C THR A 141 -4.95 14.16 -4.99
N GLY A 142 -5.01 12.89 -5.38
CA GLY A 142 -4.69 12.39 -6.71
C GLY A 142 -5.87 11.62 -7.30
N MET A 143 -5.65 11.01 -8.46
CA MET A 143 -6.61 10.20 -9.19
C MET A 143 -6.07 8.78 -9.38
N GLY A 144 -6.52 7.86 -8.52
CA GLY A 144 -6.15 6.45 -8.58
C GLY A 144 -7.13 5.62 -9.38
N PHE A 145 -6.64 4.70 -10.19
CA PHE A 145 -7.46 3.68 -10.85
C PHE A 145 -6.92 2.29 -10.57
N ALA A 146 -7.82 1.34 -10.45
CA ALA A 146 -7.48 -0.06 -10.30
C ALA A 146 -8.49 -0.94 -11.04
N VAL A 147 -8.03 -2.11 -11.46
CA VAL A 147 -8.81 -3.11 -12.18
C VAL A 147 -8.74 -4.42 -11.42
N TRP A 148 -9.90 -5.03 -11.17
CA TRP A 148 -10.00 -6.39 -10.66
C TRP A 148 -10.47 -7.31 -11.75
N MET A 149 -9.74 -8.39 -11.97
CA MET A 149 -10.05 -9.36 -13.01
C MET A 149 -9.50 -10.74 -12.62
N ASN A 150 -10.27 -11.79 -12.91
CA ASN A 150 -9.87 -13.18 -12.61
C ASN A 150 -9.50 -13.43 -11.14
N GLY A 151 -10.23 -12.80 -10.22
CA GLY A 151 -10.06 -13.04 -8.80
C GLY A 151 -8.90 -12.27 -8.14
N ALA A 152 -8.28 -11.32 -8.84
CA ALA A 152 -7.17 -10.53 -8.30
C ALA A 152 -7.09 -9.12 -8.93
N PRO A 153 -6.40 -8.16 -8.29
CA PRO A 153 -6.03 -6.90 -8.93
C PRO A 153 -5.17 -7.15 -10.18
N TRP A 154 -5.59 -6.57 -11.29
CA TRP A 154 -4.84 -6.66 -12.54
C TRP A 154 -3.77 -5.58 -12.61
N THR A 155 -2.51 -6.00 -12.56
CA THR A 155 -1.36 -5.08 -12.55
C THR A 155 -0.70 -4.92 -13.92
N GLY A 156 -1.15 -5.68 -14.94
CA GLY A 156 -0.55 -5.68 -16.26
C GLY A 156 0.82 -6.36 -16.32
N ALA A 157 1.51 -6.20 -17.45
CA ALA A 157 2.80 -6.85 -17.67
C ALA A 157 3.94 -6.28 -16.80
N HIS A 158 3.85 -4.99 -16.46
CA HIS A 158 4.91 -4.22 -15.80
C HIS A 158 4.49 -3.62 -14.46
N GLY A 159 3.36 -4.01 -13.88
CA GLY A 159 2.87 -3.47 -12.62
C GLY A 159 2.20 -2.09 -12.69
N VAL A 160 2.04 -1.53 -13.90
CA VAL A 160 1.58 -0.15 -14.13
C VAL A 160 0.14 -0.05 -14.66
N ALA A 161 -0.61 -1.14 -14.70
CA ALA A 161 -2.01 -1.08 -15.13
C ALA A 161 -2.83 -0.18 -14.20
N GLY A 162 -3.70 0.63 -14.78
CA GLY A 162 -4.56 1.53 -14.02
C GLY A 162 -3.99 2.94 -13.82
N GLU A 163 -2.89 3.33 -14.47
CA GLU A 163 -2.36 4.71 -14.41
C GLU A 163 -3.15 5.69 -15.31
N LEU A 164 -4.48 5.60 -15.31
CA LEU A 164 -5.34 6.43 -16.17
C LEU A 164 -5.31 7.91 -15.79
N GLY A 165 -5.02 8.24 -14.53
CA GLY A 165 -4.83 9.62 -14.08
C GLY A 165 -3.71 10.36 -14.82
N HIS A 166 -2.75 9.62 -15.38
CA HIS A 166 -1.59 10.19 -16.08
C HIS A 166 -1.72 10.18 -17.62
N ILE A 167 -2.92 9.89 -18.15
CA ILE A 167 -3.20 10.06 -19.58
C ILE A 167 -3.32 11.56 -19.91
N PRO A 168 -2.65 12.07 -20.95
CA PRO A 168 -2.66 13.49 -21.30
C PRO A 168 -3.97 13.86 -22.04
N LEU A 169 -5.04 14.04 -21.30
CA LEU A 169 -6.38 14.43 -21.78
C LEU A 169 -6.80 15.82 -21.31
N GLY A 170 -6.03 16.42 -20.41
CA GLY A 170 -6.32 17.72 -19.81
C GLY A 170 -5.62 18.90 -20.50
N ASP A 171 -5.57 20.02 -19.78
CA ASP A 171 -4.89 21.24 -20.23
C ASP A 171 -3.37 21.02 -20.26
N MET A 172 -2.79 21.06 -21.46
CA MET A 172 -1.36 20.85 -21.70
C MET A 172 -0.47 21.94 -21.09
N THR A 173 -1.04 23.04 -20.60
CA THR A 173 -0.30 24.08 -19.87
C THR A 173 -0.07 23.71 -18.40
N GLN A 174 -0.81 22.74 -17.88
CA GLN A 174 -0.68 22.26 -16.51
C GLN A 174 0.30 21.09 -16.43
N HIS A 175 1.26 21.18 -15.51
CA HIS A 175 2.24 20.12 -15.29
C HIS A 175 1.82 19.22 -14.13
N CYS A 176 1.82 17.92 -14.38
CA CYS A 176 1.60 16.90 -13.35
C CYS A 176 2.89 16.61 -12.58
N ALA A 177 2.77 16.19 -11.33
CA ALA A 177 3.89 15.73 -10.50
C ALA A 177 4.66 14.55 -11.12
N CYS A 178 4.04 13.78 -12.04
CA CYS A 178 4.73 12.72 -12.78
C CYS A 178 5.72 13.23 -13.84
N GLY A 179 5.76 14.55 -14.09
CA GLY A 179 6.63 15.21 -15.08
C GLY A 179 5.99 15.45 -16.44
N ASN A 180 4.82 14.90 -16.71
CA ASN A 180 4.11 15.10 -17.99
C ASN A 180 3.13 16.28 -17.92
N PRO A 181 2.91 17.04 -19.01
CA PRO A 181 1.85 18.02 -19.07
C PRO A 181 0.49 17.36 -19.37
N GLY A 182 -0.59 17.99 -18.93
CA GLY A 182 -1.95 17.66 -19.33
C GLY A 182 -2.49 16.34 -18.83
N CYS A 183 -1.94 15.77 -17.77
CA CYS A 183 -2.51 14.58 -17.16
C CYS A 183 -3.95 14.81 -16.70
N LEU A 184 -4.81 13.81 -16.86
CA LEU A 184 -6.21 13.86 -16.41
C LEU A 184 -6.33 14.23 -14.93
N GLU A 185 -5.43 13.74 -14.10
CA GLU A 185 -5.34 14.00 -12.67
C GLU A 185 -5.29 15.51 -12.37
N THR A 186 -4.56 16.31 -13.14
CA THR A 186 -4.42 17.76 -12.89
C THR A 186 -5.74 18.54 -13.02
N ASN A 187 -6.74 17.95 -13.68
CA ASN A 187 -8.06 18.57 -13.86
C ASN A 187 -9.16 17.94 -13.01
N CYS A 188 -8.94 16.73 -12.47
CA CYS A 188 -9.98 15.93 -11.83
C CYS A 188 -9.68 15.60 -10.37
N SER A 189 -8.48 15.88 -9.85
CA SER A 189 -8.13 15.68 -8.44
C SER A 189 -8.39 16.92 -7.60
N GLY A 190 -8.42 16.72 -6.25
CA GLY A 190 -8.64 17.79 -5.28
C GLY A 190 -7.36 18.58 -4.90
#